data_033b584d46ea6cd23050b4160c7dc5f5
#
_entry.id   033b584d46ea6cd23050b4160c7dc5f5
#
_cell.length_a   1.000
_cell.length_b   1.000
_cell.length_c   1.000
_cell.angle_alpha   90.00
_cell.angle_beta   90.00
_cell.angle_gamma   90.00
#
_symmetry.space_group_name_H-M   'P 1'
#
loop_
_entity.id
_entity.type
_entity.pdbx_description
1 polymer ?
#
loop_
_entity_poly.entity_id
_entity_poly.type
_entity_poly.pdbx_seq_one_letter_code
_entity_poly.pdbx_strand_id
1 'polypeptide(L)'
;MMKKLRMEYREHFLGGTDCRRLGGGLVAGVLILVLSVVSAVPNSKLDSQIVRALSESVCGHQLRHLQGNEGVSEVIPPRLKGEWMSMRCEVRPGPEFVLRRYKFHSDSSFSLHQFFYTDNQCRNPAYSLKIRGTLALGQQSWVTSGATEAEYQVSKVTMVVYDEKFGKTLRAHVNLTCPGFFSSTSNDLELYQRYLIIDWEQEGAYTDCTEAMDFAMHELQIVRNELITEFSTQLAKFVSWEELYLGDIHTVMAQRMYYRPRAYQPPLRKYQANCSFCQFIHNTEEFNPPLLGAKTEYQVILRSEWVSTKCEVRKVHFVTRHLVFHNNFTWEGYFFYYLDPMCQHPVYSIYVKGTHSDGTRSEAVMGGTEFEFVTNQMWITPQNVMQVEKLNNNQDDCARAGSWTINEPQEVTSTNGCAAIGVTLPHTEMELMRMELGVGGKPLLFNGLQSTDEELQGLVVPTSYQSPLMHCAGVNPLIDITVTSQADDENGCGGLAASHYTLSMLLLAAWLVLYLRH
;
A
#
# COMPACT_ATOMS: atom_id res chain seq x y z
N MET A 1 26.09 30.60 -38.08
CA MET A 1 25.53 31.79 -38.75
C MET A 1 24.25 32.16 -38.00
N MET A 2 24.37 33.21 -37.18
CA MET A 2 23.31 33.71 -36.28
C MET A 2 22.25 34.50 -37.06
N LYS A 3 20.99 34.43 -36.62
CA LYS A 3 20.09 35.59 -36.68
C LYS A 3 19.12 35.54 -35.48
N LYS A 4 19.34 36.50 -34.56
CA LYS A 4 18.43 36.96 -33.55
C LYS A 4 17.22 37.63 -34.17
N LEU A 5 16.03 37.40 -33.65
CA LEU A 5 14.88 38.29 -33.81
C LEU A 5 14.43 38.71 -32.40
N ARG A 6 14.56 40.00 -32.16
CA ARG A 6 14.13 40.78 -30.99
C ARG A 6 12.79 41.40 -31.37
N MET A 7 11.76 41.22 -30.60
CA MET A 7 10.53 42.01 -30.66
C MET A 7 10.49 43.00 -29.49
N GLU A 8 10.45 44.25 -29.85
CA GLU A 8 10.27 45.38 -28.94
C GLU A 8 8.79 45.52 -28.60
N TYR A 9 8.51 45.67 -27.28
CA TYR A 9 7.23 46.17 -26.78
C TYR A 9 7.33 47.69 -26.61
N ARG A 10 6.43 48.41 -27.24
CA ARG A 10 6.24 49.84 -27.07
C ARG A 10 5.03 50.11 -26.18
N GLU A 11 5.25 50.68 -25.04
CA GLU A 11 4.21 51.23 -24.18
C GLU A 11 3.65 52.52 -24.77
N HIS A 12 2.30 52.67 -24.74
CA HIS A 12 1.66 53.96 -24.78
C HIS A 12 0.64 54.03 -23.66
N PHE A 13 0.95 54.91 -22.69
CA PHE A 13 0.03 55.44 -21.69
C PHE A 13 -0.95 56.42 -22.38
N LEU A 14 -2.23 56.38 -22.01
CA LEU A 14 -3.07 57.56 -21.76
C LEU A 14 -4.47 57.12 -21.21
N GLY A 15 -4.80 57.66 -20.04
CA GLY A 15 -6.08 58.34 -19.77
C GLY A 15 -7.24 57.47 -19.30
N GLY A 16 -7.54 57.66 -18.00
CA GLY A 16 -8.69 57.05 -17.32
C GLY A 16 -10.07 57.47 -17.86
N THR A 17 -11.03 56.73 -17.44
CA THR A 17 -12.37 57.02 -16.98
C THR A 17 -13.35 55.92 -17.39
N ASP A 18 -14.29 55.62 -16.46
CA ASP A 18 -15.51 54.86 -16.59
C ASP A 18 -15.48 53.32 -16.68
N CYS A 19 -15.47 52.76 -15.48
CA CYS A 19 -15.84 51.38 -15.21
C CYS A 19 -17.36 51.24 -15.11
N ARG A 20 -18.07 51.14 -16.25
CA ARG A 20 -19.42 50.56 -16.30
C ARG A 20 -19.80 50.12 -17.74
N ARG A 21 -20.15 48.85 -17.86
CA ARG A 21 -20.74 48.18 -19.04
C ARG A 21 -19.81 47.84 -20.21
N LEU A 22 -19.00 46.75 -20.06
CA LEU A 22 -18.54 45.96 -21.21
C LEU A 22 -18.14 44.50 -20.86
N GLY A 23 -18.59 43.98 -19.72
CA GLY A 23 -18.25 42.61 -19.29
C GLY A 23 -19.16 41.47 -19.86
N GLY A 24 -20.33 41.81 -20.40
CA GLY A 24 -21.31 40.77 -20.79
C GLY A 24 -21.26 40.30 -22.25
N GLY A 25 -20.71 41.09 -23.13
CA GLY A 25 -20.77 40.80 -24.58
C GLY A 25 -19.63 39.87 -25.08
N LEU A 26 -18.45 39.95 -24.49
CA LEU A 26 -17.30 39.17 -24.93
C LEU A 26 -17.35 37.70 -24.47
N VAL A 27 -17.88 37.46 -23.26
CA VAL A 27 -18.03 36.10 -22.73
C VAL A 27 -19.13 35.35 -23.48
N ALA A 28 -20.22 36.02 -23.82
CA ALA A 28 -21.28 35.42 -24.63
C ALA A 28 -20.84 35.14 -26.07
N GLY A 29 -20.02 36.02 -26.68
CA GLY A 29 -19.46 35.80 -28.00
C GLY A 29 -18.49 34.63 -28.10
N VAL A 30 -17.64 34.45 -27.11
CA VAL A 30 -16.71 33.31 -27.04
C VAL A 30 -17.46 32.00 -26.77
N LEU A 31 -18.48 32.01 -25.91
CA LEU A 31 -19.30 30.83 -25.65
C LEU A 31 -20.14 30.41 -26.86
N ILE A 32 -20.69 31.36 -27.63
CA ILE A 32 -21.42 31.08 -28.87
C ILE A 32 -20.49 30.58 -29.98
N LEU A 33 -19.26 31.08 -30.07
CA LEU A 33 -18.27 30.59 -31.02
C LEU A 33 -17.77 29.16 -30.69
N VAL A 34 -17.61 28.84 -29.40
CA VAL A 34 -17.25 27.48 -28.96
C VAL A 34 -18.43 26.52 -29.19
N LEU A 35 -19.65 26.94 -28.92
CA LEU A 35 -20.85 26.12 -29.18
C LEU A 35 -21.12 25.94 -30.67
N SER A 36 -20.85 26.96 -31.53
CA SER A 36 -21.01 26.84 -32.98
C SER A 36 -19.94 26.00 -33.65
N VAL A 37 -18.73 25.96 -33.10
CA VAL A 37 -17.66 25.05 -33.58
C VAL A 37 -17.95 23.59 -33.23
N VAL A 38 -18.53 23.34 -32.04
CA VAL A 38 -18.95 21.98 -31.63
C VAL A 38 -20.11 21.46 -32.46
N SER A 39 -20.96 22.37 -33.02
CA SER A 39 -22.11 21.97 -33.85
C SER A 39 -21.77 21.75 -35.33
N ALA A 40 -20.57 22.06 -35.77
CA ALA A 40 -20.16 22.05 -37.20
C ALA A 40 -19.18 20.93 -37.58
N VAL A 41 -18.84 19.98 -36.66
CA VAL A 41 -17.93 18.88 -37.00
C VAL A 41 -18.75 17.62 -37.29
N PRO A 42 -18.62 17.04 -38.51
CA PRO A 42 -19.37 15.84 -38.85
C PRO A 42 -18.84 14.63 -38.01
N ASN A 43 -19.78 13.79 -37.56
CA ASN A 43 -19.57 12.54 -36.83
C ASN A 43 -18.48 11.66 -37.47
N SER A 44 -17.21 11.84 -37.10
CA SER A 44 -16.12 10.96 -37.48
C SER A 44 -15.78 10.04 -36.31
N LYS A 45 -15.27 8.86 -36.59
CA LYS A 45 -14.79 7.90 -35.58
C LYS A 45 -13.75 8.52 -34.61
N LEU A 46 -13.12 9.62 -35.01
CA LEU A 46 -12.14 10.37 -34.24
C LEU A 46 -12.81 11.08 -33.05
N ASP A 47 -14.01 11.63 -33.21
CA ASP A 47 -14.72 12.32 -32.13
C ASP A 47 -15.15 11.37 -31.00
N SER A 48 -15.53 10.13 -31.36
CA SER A 48 -15.88 9.12 -30.37
C SER A 48 -14.68 8.67 -29.53
N GLN A 49 -13.47 8.69 -30.08
CA GLN A 49 -12.23 8.37 -29.36
C GLN A 49 -11.78 9.52 -28.45
N ILE A 50 -11.90 10.77 -28.91
CA ILE A 50 -11.55 11.95 -28.10
C ILE A 50 -12.54 12.13 -26.94
N VAL A 51 -13.84 11.97 -27.17
CA VAL A 51 -14.86 12.04 -26.12
C VAL A 51 -14.70 10.89 -25.11
N ARG A 52 -14.36 9.67 -25.58
CA ARG A 52 -13.99 8.55 -24.71
C ARG A 52 -12.74 8.84 -23.89
N ALA A 53 -11.69 9.37 -24.49
CA ALA A 53 -10.43 9.72 -23.81
C ALA A 53 -10.64 10.80 -22.74
N LEU A 54 -11.56 11.76 -22.97
CA LEU A 54 -11.91 12.81 -22.01
C LEU A 54 -12.88 12.33 -20.90
N SER A 55 -13.59 11.23 -21.13
CA SER A 55 -14.53 10.65 -20.15
C SER A 55 -13.93 9.53 -19.31
N GLU A 56 -12.68 9.11 -19.57
CA GLU A 56 -12.01 8.08 -18.78
C GLU A 56 -11.56 8.63 -17.44
N SER A 57 -12.08 8.02 -16.36
CA SER A 57 -11.62 8.33 -15.00
C SER A 57 -10.14 7.98 -14.84
N VAL A 58 -9.44 8.73 -14.00
CA VAL A 58 -8.02 8.46 -13.66
C VAL A 58 -7.86 7.04 -13.13
N CYS A 59 -8.86 6.50 -12.42
CA CYS A 59 -8.93 5.11 -12.00
C CYS A 59 -8.90 4.12 -13.16
N GLY A 60 -9.72 4.35 -14.19
CA GLY A 60 -9.76 3.50 -15.37
C GLY A 60 -8.43 3.50 -16.13
N HIS A 61 -7.76 4.64 -16.22
CA HIS A 61 -6.41 4.73 -16.79
C HIS A 61 -5.41 3.92 -15.98
N GLN A 62 -5.41 4.07 -14.66
CA GLN A 62 -4.50 3.34 -13.77
C GLN A 62 -4.73 1.82 -13.85
N LEU A 63 -5.98 1.36 -13.86
CA LEU A 63 -6.29 -0.07 -14.02
C LEU A 63 -5.74 -0.63 -15.34
N ARG A 64 -5.94 0.08 -16.46
CA ARG A 64 -5.38 -0.34 -17.74
C ARG A 64 -3.86 -0.35 -17.76
N HIS A 65 -3.23 0.64 -17.12
CA HIS A 65 -1.77 0.66 -16.95
C HIS A 65 -1.27 -0.59 -16.22
N LEU A 66 -1.95 -0.99 -15.13
CA LEU A 66 -1.64 -2.22 -14.41
C LEU A 66 -1.87 -3.47 -15.28
N GLN A 67 -2.97 -3.53 -16.04
CA GLN A 67 -3.28 -4.64 -16.95
C GLN A 67 -2.33 -4.69 -18.15
N GLY A 68 -1.79 -3.55 -18.60
CA GLY A 68 -0.79 -3.46 -19.65
C GLY A 68 0.63 -3.77 -19.17
N ASN A 69 0.83 -3.94 -17.87
CA ASN A 69 2.14 -4.20 -17.25
C ASN A 69 3.23 -3.18 -17.64
N GLU A 70 2.84 -1.93 -17.82
CA GLU A 70 3.80 -0.88 -18.15
C GLU A 70 4.73 -0.59 -16.96
N GLY A 71 6.04 -0.74 -17.18
CA GLY A 71 7.06 -0.39 -16.18
C GLY A 71 7.40 -1.44 -15.14
N VAL A 72 6.78 -2.64 -15.16
CA VAL A 72 7.13 -3.76 -14.27
C VAL A 72 7.69 -4.92 -15.08
N SER A 73 8.84 -5.45 -14.67
CA SER A 73 9.47 -6.62 -15.28
C SER A 73 9.88 -7.62 -14.23
N GLU A 74 9.41 -8.85 -14.36
CA GLU A 74 9.82 -9.95 -13.50
C GLU A 74 11.25 -10.40 -13.83
N VAL A 75 12.05 -10.65 -12.79
CA VAL A 75 13.44 -11.12 -12.92
C VAL A 75 13.51 -12.61 -12.58
N ILE A 76 13.62 -13.46 -13.60
CA ILE A 76 13.67 -14.91 -13.47
C ILE A 76 15.01 -15.44 -14.02
N PRO A 77 15.79 -16.23 -13.23
CA PRO A 77 15.65 -16.48 -11.80
C PRO A 77 15.89 -15.21 -10.97
N PRO A 78 15.35 -15.13 -9.74
CA PRO A 78 15.53 -13.97 -8.86
C PRO A 78 17.01 -13.69 -8.58
N ARG A 79 17.40 -12.41 -8.64
CA ARG A 79 18.76 -11.96 -8.35
C ARG A 79 18.82 -11.39 -6.94
N LEU A 80 19.11 -12.22 -5.94
CA LEU A 80 19.07 -11.84 -4.53
C LEU A 80 20.28 -11.02 -4.07
N LYS A 81 21.47 -11.25 -4.67
CA LYS A 81 22.73 -10.63 -4.23
C LYS A 81 22.61 -9.13 -4.03
N GLY A 82 23.02 -8.67 -2.84
CA GLY A 82 23.00 -7.27 -2.43
C GLY A 82 22.21 -7.05 -1.14
N GLU A 83 21.93 -5.79 -0.86
CA GLU A 83 21.16 -5.41 0.32
C GLU A 83 19.75 -4.97 -0.07
N TRP A 84 18.77 -5.39 0.72
CA TRP A 84 17.35 -5.16 0.54
C TRP A 84 16.74 -4.67 1.84
N MET A 85 15.87 -3.66 1.78
CA MET A 85 15.37 -3.04 2.99
C MET A 85 13.94 -2.53 2.86
N SER A 86 13.26 -2.46 3.99
CA SER A 86 11.96 -1.81 4.13
C SER A 86 12.05 -0.35 3.73
N MET A 87 11.01 0.17 3.06
CA MET A 87 10.92 1.58 2.66
C MET A 87 9.99 2.38 3.56
N ARG A 88 9.41 1.75 4.58
CA ARG A 88 8.52 2.34 5.57
C ARG A 88 8.48 1.48 6.82
N CYS A 89 7.92 2.01 7.92
CA CYS A 89 7.50 1.17 9.03
C CYS A 89 6.42 0.21 8.54
N GLU A 90 6.71 -1.09 8.55
CA GLU A 90 5.79 -2.12 8.12
C GLU A 90 4.93 -2.56 9.30
N VAL A 91 3.67 -2.88 9.02
CA VAL A 91 2.77 -3.46 10.01
C VAL A 91 2.51 -4.91 9.59
N ARG A 92 3.06 -5.84 10.36
CA ARG A 92 2.86 -7.27 10.19
C ARG A 92 1.70 -7.75 11.07
N PRO A 93 1.12 -8.92 10.77
CA PRO A 93 0.13 -9.52 11.66
C PRO A 93 0.62 -9.62 13.10
N GLY A 94 -0.29 -9.31 14.06
CA GLY A 94 0.03 -9.40 15.48
C GLY A 94 -0.56 -8.30 16.37
N PRO A 95 -0.48 -6.98 16.11
CA PRO A 95 0.33 -6.25 15.12
C PRO A 95 1.81 -6.16 15.54
N GLU A 96 2.70 -6.32 14.58
CA GLU A 96 4.13 -6.09 14.76
C GLU A 96 4.57 -4.92 13.88
N PHE A 97 5.27 -3.96 14.45
CA PHE A 97 5.85 -2.83 13.71
C PHE A 97 7.32 -3.11 13.44
N VAL A 98 7.73 -3.19 12.17
CA VAL A 98 9.05 -3.71 11.83
C VAL A 98 9.73 -2.92 10.70
N LEU A 99 11.07 -2.82 10.81
CA LEU A 99 11.96 -2.46 9.71
C LEU A 99 12.90 -3.64 9.45
N ARG A 100 13.05 -4.00 8.18
CA ARG A 100 13.84 -5.15 7.75
C ARG A 100 15.01 -4.72 6.89
N ARG A 101 16.18 -5.34 7.09
CA ARG A 101 17.34 -5.22 6.23
C ARG A 101 17.94 -6.60 5.98
N TYR A 102 17.89 -7.05 4.73
CA TYR A 102 18.45 -8.32 4.28
C TYR A 102 19.70 -8.07 3.45
N LYS A 103 20.70 -8.91 3.63
CA LYS A 103 21.91 -8.92 2.81
C LYS A 103 22.18 -10.35 2.35
N PHE A 104 22.09 -10.57 1.05
CA PHE A 104 22.40 -11.83 0.40
C PHE A 104 23.79 -11.76 -0.23
N HIS A 105 24.64 -12.73 0.08
CA HIS A 105 26.00 -12.83 -0.39
C HIS A 105 26.09 -13.73 -1.65
N SER A 106 27.25 -13.75 -2.30
CA SER A 106 27.48 -14.56 -3.52
C SER A 106 27.69 -16.04 -3.27
N ASP A 107 27.91 -16.42 -2.03
CA ASP A 107 28.14 -17.79 -1.53
C ASP A 107 26.88 -18.45 -0.99
N SER A 108 25.70 -17.94 -1.36
CA SER A 108 24.39 -18.37 -0.85
C SER A 108 24.17 -18.11 0.64
N SER A 109 25.11 -17.47 1.34
CA SER A 109 24.84 -17.03 2.71
C SER A 109 24.00 -15.76 2.76
N PHE A 110 23.27 -15.59 3.85
CA PHE A 110 22.56 -14.35 4.13
C PHE A 110 22.78 -13.88 5.56
N SER A 111 22.64 -12.58 5.74
CA SER A 111 22.49 -11.96 7.05
C SER A 111 21.34 -10.96 6.99
N LEU A 112 20.55 -10.89 8.04
CA LEU A 112 19.47 -9.93 8.11
C LEU A 112 19.37 -9.32 9.50
N HIS A 113 18.83 -8.11 9.55
CA HIS A 113 18.37 -7.46 10.76
C HIS A 113 16.87 -7.20 10.64
N GLN A 114 16.13 -7.54 11.68
CA GLN A 114 14.74 -7.14 11.88
C GLN A 114 14.67 -6.28 13.14
N PHE A 115 14.22 -5.04 13.02
CA PHE A 115 14.05 -4.12 14.12
C PHE A 115 12.57 -3.97 14.42
N PHE A 116 12.16 -4.34 15.61
CA PHE A 116 10.77 -4.31 16.08
C PHE A 116 10.54 -3.12 16.99
N TYR A 117 9.35 -2.52 16.88
CA TYR A 117 8.97 -1.29 17.57
C TYR A 117 7.66 -1.44 18.33
N THR A 118 7.47 -0.57 19.33
CA THR A 118 6.22 -0.50 20.10
C THR A 118 5.19 0.42 19.44
N ASP A 119 5.54 1.11 18.36
CA ASP A 119 4.69 2.09 17.69
C ASP A 119 4.69 1.94 16.16
N ASN A 120 3.58 2.37 15.54
CA ASN A 120 3.33 2.31 14.10
C ASN A 120 4.19 3.25 13.24
N GLN A 121 5.03 4.07 13.86
CA GLN A 121 5.93 5.01 13.18
C GLN A 121 7.40 4.55 13.25
N CYS A 122 7.69 3.42 13.89
CA CYS A 122 9.04 2.90 14.11
C CYS A 122 9.97 3.91 14.77
N ARG A 123 9.52 4.52 15.87
CA ARG A 123 10.27 5.50 16.66
C ARG A 123 10.77 4.97 17.98
N ASN A 124 10.02 4.05 18.59
CA ASN A 124 10.31 3.47 19.89
C ASN A 124 10.72 2.01 19.71
N PRO A 125 12.02 1.70 19.61
CA PRO A 125 12.48 0.34 19.39
C PRO A 125 12.21 -0.55 20.62
N ALA A 126 11.66 -1.74 20.38
CA ALA A 126 11.42 -2.74 21.39
C ALA A 126 12.58 -3.75 21.47
N TYR A 127 12.91 -4.36 20.35
CA TYR A 127 14.02 -5.31 20.22
C TYR A 127 14.47 -5.43 18.77
N SER A 128 15.60 -6.06 18.54
CA SER A 128 16.05 -6.47 17.20
C SER A 128 16.50 -7.90 17.17
N LEU A 129 16.37 -8.51 15.99
CA LEU A 129 16.92 -9.82 15.67
C LEU A 129 17.98 -9.66 14.58
N LYS A 130 19.15 -10.28 14.80
CA LYS A 130 20.19 -10.46 13.80
C LYS A 130 20.30 -11.94 13.49
N ILE A 131 20.05 -12.29 12.24
CA ILE A 131 19.91 -13.66 11.78
C ILE A 131 20.94 -13.92 10.69
N ARG A 132 21.57 -15.09 10.72
CA ARG A 132 22.49 -15.59 9.69
C ARG A 132 22.04 -16.97 9.24
N GLY A 133 22.33 -17.28 8.00
CA GLY A 133 22.01 -18.58 7.44
C GLY A 133 22.42 -18.70 5.99
N THR A 134 21.92 -19.74 5.34
CA THR A 134 22.08 -20.01 3.91
C THR A 134 20.72 -20.09 3.24
N LEU A 135 20.65 -19.68 1.98
CA LEU A 135 19.46 -19.75 1.13
C LEU A 135 19.84 -20.30 -0.23
N ALA A 136 19.20 -21.38 -0.63
CA ALA A 136 19.32 -21.97 -1.96
C ALA A 136 18.03 -21.76 -2.76
N LEU A 137 18.14 -21.18 -3.96
CA LEU A 137 17.00 -21.04 -4.86
C LEU A 137 16.70 -22.37 -5.54
N GLY A 138 15.43 -22.77 -5.52
CA GLY A 138 14.91 -23.96 -6.16
C GLY A 138 14.27 -23.66 -7.53
N GLN A 139 13.24 -24.39 -7.84
CA GLN A 139 12.45 -24.24 -9.06
C GLN A 139 11.37 -23.15 -8.93
N GLN A 140 10.76 -22.79 -10.04
CA GLN A 140 9.56 -21.97 -10.00
C GLN A 140 8.43 -22.70 -9.27
N SER A 141 7.74 -21.97 -8.39
CA SER A 141 6.60 -22.52 -7.65
C SER A 141 5.41 -22.72 -8.58
N TRP A 142 4.81 -23.89 -8.48
CA TRP A 142 3.55 -24.21 -9.16
C TRP A 142 2.33 -23.93 -8.29
N VAL A 143 2.54 -23.62 -7.01
CA VAL A 143 1.49 -23.23 -6.06
C VAL A 143 1.26 -21.71 -6.12
N THR A 144 2.34 -20.92 -6.11
CA THR A 144 2.28 -19.46 -6.17
C THR A 144 2.95 -19.02 -7.48
N SER A 145 2.14 -18.75 -8.50
CA SER A 145 2.64 -18.33 -9.82
C SER A 145 3.54 -17.10 -9.72
N GLY A 146 4.66 -17.12 -10.46
CA GLY A 146 5.67 -16.08 -10.41
C GLY A 146 6.62 -16.14 -9.20
N ALA A 147 6.43 -17.09 -8.27
CA ALA A 147 7.37 -17.32 -7.18
C ALA A 147 8.46 -18.31 -7.59
N THR A 148 9.65 -18.13 -7.03
CA THR A 148 10.70 -19.17 -6.99
C THR A 148 10.73 -19.76 -5.59
N GLU A 149 10.64 -21.07 -5.48
CA GLU A 149 10.80 -21.78 -4.20
C GLU A 149 12.23 -21.67 -3.73
N ALA A 150 12.42 -21.61 -2.42
CA ALA A 150 13.75 -21.56 -1.83
C ALA A 150 13.81 -22.39 -0.55
N GLU A 151 14.97 -22.98 -0.33
CA GLU A 151 15.32 -23.70 0.89
C GLU A 151 16.27 -22.84 1.71
N TYR A 152 15.99 -22.69 2.99
CA TYR A 152 16.84 -21.91 3.89
C TYR A 152 17.24 -22.71 5.12
N GLN A 153 18.40 -22.39 5.65
CA GLN A 153 18.89 -22.91 6.92
C GLN A 153 19.40 -21.74 7.76
N VAL A 154 18.84 -21.58 8.96
CA VAL A 154 19.30 -20.58 9.93
C VAL A 154 20.45 -21.20 10.73
N SER A 155 21.59 -20.51 10.79
CA SER A 155 22.75 -20.96 11.56
C SER A 155 22.88 -20.25 12.90
N LYS A 156 22.50 -18.96 12.96
CA LYS A 156 22.64 -18.14 14.16
C LYS A 156 21.58 -17.07 14.26
N VAL A 157 20.99 -16.94 15.43
CA VAL A 157 20.04 -15.85 15.77
C VAL A 157 20.47 -15.22 17.09
N THR A 158 20.62 -13.90 17.06
CA THR A 158 20.85 -13.10 18.27
C THR A 158 19.81 -12.02 18.39
N MET A 159 19.45 -11.68 19.62
CA MET A 159 18.49 -10.64 19.98
C MET A 159 19.16 -9.55 20.81
N VAL A 160 18.75 -8.31 20.59
CA VAL A 160 19.04 -7.16 21.47
C VAL A 160 17.73 -6.55 21.89
N VAL A 161 17.51 -6.36 23.19
CA VAL A 161 16.31 -5.76 23.76
C VAL A 161 16.59 -4.30 24.12
N TYR A 162 15.68 -3.40 23.74
CA TYR A 162 15.80 -1.96 23.97
C TYR A 162 14.76 -1.42 24.96
N ASP A 163 13.58 -2.07 25.03
CA ASP A 163 12.46 -1.63 25.88
C ASP A 163 12.34 -2.51 27.13
N GLU A 164 12.30 -1.89 28.30
CA GLU A 164 12.27 -2.59 29.57
C GLU A 164 10.95 -3.34 29.78
N LYS A 165 9.82 -2.77 29.37
CA LYS A 165 8.50 -3.40 29.53
C LYS A 165 8.41 -4.65 28.66
N PHE A 166 8.84 -4.55 27.40
CA PHE A 166 8.93 -5.69 26.50
C PHE A 166 9.84 -6.76 27.08
N GLY A 167 11.03 -6.36 27.57
CA GLY A 167 11.99 -7.29 28.16
C GLY A 167 11.45 -8.09 29.35
N LYS A 168 10.67 -7.45 30.23
CA LYS A 168 10.00 -8.14 31.36
C LYS A 168 8.97 -9.17 30.88
N THR A 169 8.16 -8.82 29.87
CA THR A 169 7.18 -9.74 29.28
C THR A 169 7.87 -10.92 28.60
N LEU A 170 8.90 -10.64 27.79
CA LEU A 170 9.69 -11.65 27.11
C LEU A 170 10.31 -12.63 28.11
N ARG A 171 10.92 -12.10 29.18
CA ARG A 171 11.54 -12.94 30.20
C ARG A 171 10.53 -13.89 30.87
N ALA A 172 9.35 -13.38 31.22
CA ALA A 172 8.32 -14.21 31.84
C ALA A 172 7.90 -15.37 30.91
N HIS A 173 7.80 -15.11 29.61
CA HIS A 173 7.43 -16.11 28.62
C HIS A 173 8.56 -17.12 28.38
N VAL A 174 9.76 -16.64 28.08
CA VAL A 174 10.90 -17.50 27.72
C VAL A 174 11.39 -18.36 28.87
N ASN A 175 11.37 -17.88 30.11
CA ASN A 175 11.77 -18.67 31.28
C ASN A 175 10.91 -19.93 31.49
N LEU A 176 9.66 -19.94 30.99
CA LEU A 176 8.79 -21.11 31.06
C LEU A 176 9.14 -22.17 30.02
N THR A 177 9.55 -21.74 28.83
CA THR A 177 9.70 -22.59 27.65
C THR A 177 11.16 -22.85 27.26
N CYS A 178 12.09 -21.96 27.64
CA CYS A 178 13.54 -22.12 27.43
C CYS A 178 14.34 -21.77 28.69
N PRO A 179 14.34 -22.65 29.73
CA PRO A 179 15.04 -22.40 30.97
C PRO A 179 16.56 -22.21 30.76
N GLY A 180 17.12 -21.18 31.39
CA GLY A 180 18.56 -20.88 31.28
C GLY A 180 18.94 -19.93 30.12
N PHE A 181 17.99 -19.50 29.31
CA PHE A 181 18.21 -18.49 28.26
C PHE A 181 18.73 -17.17 28.84
N PHE A 182 18.15 -16.71 29.94
CA PHE A 182 18.68 -15.60 30.73
C PHE A 182 19.57 -16.11 31.85
N SER A 183 20.78 -15.55 31.97
CA SER A 183 21.72 -15.92 33.02
C SER A 183 21.06 -15.81 34.42
N SER A 184 21.26 -16.84 35.24
CA SER A 184 20.67 -16.95 36.59
C SER A 184 21.23 -15.96 37.61
N THR A 185 22.24 -15.16 37.27
CA THR A 185 22.96 -14.30 38.20
C THR A 185 22.40 -12.90 38.35
N SER A 186 21.60 -12.42 37.41
CA SER A 186 20.90 -11.14 37.54
C SER A 186 19.38 -11.35 37.41
N ASN A 187 18.62 -10.81 38.36
CA ASN A 187 17.16 -10.83 38.29
C ASN A 187 16.57 -9.94 37.20
N ASP A 188 17.42 -9.11 36.55
CA ASP A 188 16.98 -8.15 35.55
C ASP A 188 17.57 -8.50 34.18
N LEU A 189 16.74 -8.32 33.14
CA LEU A 189 17.17 -8.37 31.76
C LEU A 189 17.96 -7.09 31.48
N GLU A 190 19.20 -7.23 31.04
CA GLU A 190 20.04 -6.09 30.69
C GLU A 190 19.68 -5.58 29.29
N LEU A 191 19.32 -4.32 29.20
CA LEU A 191 19.04 -3.66 27.92
C LEU A 191 20.34 -3.47 27.13
N TYR A 192 20.21 -3.45 25.80
CA TYR A 192 21.35 -3.32 24.88
C TYR A 192 22.42 -4.42 25.05
N GLN A 193 22.04 -5.56 25.59
CA GLN A 193 22.85 -6.78 25.59
C GLN A 193 22.39 -7.73 24.50
N ARG A 194 23.36 -8.56 24.01
CA ARG A 194 23.10 -9.57 23.00
C ARG A 194 22.73 -10.89 23.66
N TYR A 195 21.54 -11.39 23.37
CA TYR A 195 21.04 -12.69 23.78
C TYR A 195 21.09 -13.66 22.59
N LEU A 196 21.55 -14.88 22.83
CA LEU A 196 21.71 -15.91 21.82
C LEU A 196 20.48 -16.82 21.79
N ILE A 197 19.73 -16.83 20.67
CA ILE A 197 18.53 -17.64 20.48
C ILE A 197 18.86 -18.97 19.80
N ILE A 198 19.66 -18.92 18.72
CA ILE A 198 20.14 -20.07 17.98
C ILE A 198 21.64 -19.92 17.78
N ASP A 199 22.40 -20.99 18.00
CA ASP A 199 23.79 -21.09 17.57
C ASP A 199 24.13 -22.54 17.17
N TRP A 200 24.13 -22.77 15.88
CA TRP A 200 24.55 -24.04 15.26
C TRP A 200 26.01 -23.96 14.73
N GLU A 201 26.66 -22.78 14.91
CA GLU A 201 28.04 -22.56 14.46
C GLU A 201 29.08 -23.12 15.46
N GLN A 202 28.66 -23.41 16.71
CA GLN A 202 29.56 -23.95 17.75
C GLN A 202 29.39 -25.46 17.90
N GLU A 203 30.48 -26.20 17.72
CA GLU A 203 30.49 -27.63 17.99
C GLU A 203 30.32 -27.92 19.49
N GLY A 204 29.36 -28.74 19.84
CA GLY A 204 29.21 -29.34 21.17
C GLY A 204 28.27 -28.61 22.17
N ALA A 205 27.83 -27.42 21.91
CA ALA A 205 26.81 -26.74 22.71
C ALA A 205 25.95 -25.83 21.81
N TYR A 206 24.84 -26.35 21.32
CA TYR A 206 23.90 -25.51 20.59
C TYR A 206 22.75 -25.05 21.48
N THR A 207 22.36 -23.82 21.30
CA THR A 207 21.17 -23.23 21.92
C THR A 207 20.08 -23.19 20.88
N ASP A 208 18.89 -23.65 21.21
CA ASP A 208 17.70 -23.52 20.38
C ASP A 208 16.50 -23.15 21.25
N CYS A 209 16.10 -21.88 21.20
CA CYS A 209 14.92 -21.35 21.87
C CYS A 209 13.86 -20.88 20.86
N THR A 210 13.85 -21.43 19.65
CA THR A 210 12.91 -21.04 18.59
C THR A 210 11.47 -21.25 18.97
N GLU A 211 11.13 -22.38 19.57
CA GLU A 211 9.79 -22.69 20.04
C GLU A 211 9.31 -21.71 21.13
N ALA A 212 10.23 -21.32 22.03
CA ALA A 212 9.95 -20.35 23.09
C ALA A 212 9.67 -18.92 22.55
N MET A 213 10.08 -18.65 21.33
CA MET A 213 10.00 -17.32 20.70
C MET A 213 8.98 -17.27 19.57
N ASP A 214 8.25 -18.36 19.30
CA ASP A 214 7.42 -18.51 18.10
C ASP A 214 8.18 -18.07 16.81
N PHE A 215 9.49 -18.34 16.79
CA PHE A 215 10.41 -17.87 15.76
C PHE A 215 10.36 -18.75 14.53
N ALA A 216 10.00 -18.19 13.39
CA ALA A 216 10.03 -18.84 12.09
C ALA A 216 10.50 -17.84 11.02
N MET A 217 11.15 -18.36 9.98
CA MET A 217 11.64 -17.59 8.81
C MET A 217 11.03 -18.13 7.51
N HIS A 218 9.81 -18.66 7.58
CA HIS A 218 9.14 -19.29 6.43
C HIS A 218 8.89 -18.32 5.27
N GLU A 219 8.94 -17.02 5.51
CA GLU A 219 8.92 -16.01 4.44
C GLU A 219 10.07 -16.18 3.42
N LEU A 220 11.13 -16.88 3.78
CA LEU A 220 12.22 -17.20 2.87
C LEU A 220 11.94 -18.40 1.94
N GLN A 221 10.83 -19.14 2.12
CA GLN A 221 10.50 -20.32 1.31
C GLN A 221 10.05 -19.97 -0.11
N ILE A 222 9.53 -18.77 -0.33
CA ILE A 222 9.21 -18.26 -1.66
C ILE A 222 9.76 -16.85 -1.84
N VAL A 223 10.33 -16.62 -3.01
CA VAL A 223 10.93 -15.33 -3.36
C VAL A 223 10.50 -14.92 -4.77
N ARG A 224 10.35 -13.61 -4.97
CA ARG A 224 10.10 -13.00 -6.27
C ARG A 224 10.86 -11.69 -6.37
N ASN A 225 11.41 -11.39 -7.53
CA ASN A 225 12.15 -10.16 -7.77
C ASN A 225 11.55 -9.43 -8.99
N GLU A 226 11.26 -8.15 -8.82
CA GLU A 226 10.73 -7.28 -9.88
C GLU A 226 11.66 -6.09 -10.11
N LEU A 227 11.79 -5.70 -11.36
CA LEU A 227 12.37 -4.42 -11.79
C LEU A 227 11.22 -3.46 -12.08
N ILE A 228 11.12 -2.40 -11.30
CA ILE A 228 10.13 -1.33 -11.47
C ILE A 228 10.77 -0.18 -12.23
N THR A 229 10.08 0.34 -13.22
CA THR A 229 10.51 1.51 -14.01
C THR A 229 9.35 2.49 -14.09
N GLU A 230 9.53 3.69 -13.54
CA GLU A 230 8.53 4.74 -13.54
C GLU A 230 9.08 6.04 -14.09
N PHE A 231 8.24 6.84 -14.73
CA PHE A 231 8.60 8.19 -15.14
C PHE A 231 8.47 9.15 -13.97
N SER A 232 9.61 9.65 -13.49
CA SER A 232 9.64 10.67 -12.45
C SER A 232 9.40 12.05 -13.06
N THR A 233 8.25 12.65 -12.75
CA THR A 233 7.92 14.01 -13.17
C THR A 233 8.87 15.05 -12.57
N GLN A 234 9.35 14.81 -11.34
CA GLN A 234 10.30 15.70 -10.66
C GLN A 234 11.68 15.71 -11.34
N LEU A 235 12.14 14.57 -11.84
CA LEU A 235 13.44 14.42 -12.49
C LEU A 235 13.34 14.47 -14.02
N ALA A 236 12.13 14.53 -14.57
CA ALA A 236 11.83 14.47 -16.02
C ALA A 236 12.55 13.29 -16.74
N LYS A 237 12.65 12.14 -16.06
CA LYS A 237 13.31 10.94 -16.59
C LYS A 237 12.70 9.66 -16.00
N PHE A 238 12.93 8.55 -16.67
CA PHE A 238 12.65 7.24 -16.11
C PHE A 238 13.62 6.93 -14.97
N VAL A 239 13.09 6.42 -13.87
CA VAL A 239 13.83 5.89 -12.72
C VAL A 239 13.48 4.42 -12.56
N SER A 240 14.48 3.61 -12.25
CA SER A 240 14.29 2.17 -12.06
C SER A 240 14.85 1.74 -10.71
N TRP A 241 14.17 0.76 -10.10
CA TRP A 241 14.65 0.09 -8.89
C TRP A 241 14.20 -1.36 -8.87
N GLU A 242 14.88 -2.19 -8.08
CA GLU A 242 14.49 -3.58 -7.88
C GLU A 242 13.71 -3.73 -6.56
N GLU A 243 12.66 -4.55 -6.59
CA GLU A 243 11.86 -4.96 -5.42
C GLU A 243 11.99 -6.46 -5.22
N LEU A 244 12.16 -6.87 -3.95
CA LEU A 244 12.19 -8.26 -3.51
C LEU A 244 10.98 -8.55 -2.66
N TYR A 245 10.18 -9.50 -3.10
CA TYR A 245 9.03 -10.03 -2.40
C TYR A 245 9.44 -11.33 -1.70
N LEU A 246 9.18 -11.40 -0.42
CA LEU A 246 9.31 -12.59 0.41
C LEU A 246 7.91 -13.08 0.81
N GLY A 247 7.80 -14.35 1.10
CA GLY A 247 6.55 -14.98 1.48
C GLY A 247 5.83 -14.26 2.62
N ASP A 248 4.51 -14.37 2.64
CA ASP A 248 3.66 -13.85 3.70
C ASP A 248 3.84 -14.61 5.03
N ILE A 249 3.29 -14.06 6.09
CA ILE A 249 3.37 -14.61 7.45
C ILE A 249 1.95 -14.94 7.91
N HIS A 250 1.79 -16.07 8.60
CA HIS A 250 0.50 -16.45 9.18
C HIS A 250 0.00 -15.37 10.14
N THR A 251 -1.29 -15.02 10.04
CA THR A 251 -1.90 -13.98 10.87
C THR A 251 -2.03 -14.38 12.33
N VAL A 252 -2.19 -15.68 12.61
CA VAL A 252 -2.18 -16.25 13.98
C VAL A 252 -0.75 -16.63 14.34
N MET A 253 -0.17 -16.00 15.37
CA MET A 253 1.23 -16.14 15.76
C MET A 253 1.61 -17.60 16.06
N ALA A 254 0.84 -18.31 16.84
CA ALA A 254 1.11 -19.71 17.21
C ALA A 254 1.12 -20.70 16.03
N GLN A 255 0.56 -20.31 14.87
CA GLN A 255 0.55 -21.14 13.67
C GLN A 255 1.70 -20.84 12.71
N ARG A 256 2.51 -19.81 12.97
CA ARG A 256 3.62 -19.39 12.09
C ARG A 256 4.66 -20.48 11.86
N MET A 257 4.94 -21.27 12.88
CA MET A 257 5.92 -22.37 12.82
C MET A 257 5.58 -23.46 11.78
N TYR A 258 4.29 -23.56 11.41
CA TYR A 258 3.81 -24.60 10.49
C TYR A 258 3.28 -24.03 9.17
N TYR A 259 3.38 -22.72 9.00
CA TYR A 259 2.82 -22.03 7.85
C TYR A 259 3.71 -22.14 6.62
N ARG A 260 3.10 -22.48 5.48
CA ARG A 260 3.73 -22.37 4.17
C ARG A 260 3.17 -21.13 3.45
N PRO A 261 4.01 -20.17 3.08
CA PRO A 261 3.58 -18.94 2.41
C PRO A 261 2.86 -19.20 1.07
N ARG A 262 1.83 -18.41 0.81
CA ARG A 262 1.03 -18.46 -0.44
C ARG A 262 0.84 -17.08 -1.07
N ALA A 263 1.30 -16.03 -0.40
CA ALA A 263 1.27 -14.65 -0.84
C ALA A 263 2.57 -13.96 -0.44
N TYR A 264 2.64 -12.64 -0.54
CA TYR A 264 3.87 -11.90 -0.22
C TYR A 264 3.62 -10.82 0.81
N GLN A 265 4.65 -10.56 1.62
CA GLN A 265 4.78 -9.36 2.42
C GLN A 265 5.01 -8.13 1.54
N PRO A 266 4.88 -6.90 2.09
CA PRO A 266 5.35 -5.70 1.42
C PRO A 266 6.79 -5.87 0.91
N PRO A 267 7.11 -5.42 -0.32
CA PRO A 267 8.42 -5.67 -0.90
C PRO A 267 9.53 -4.89 -0.19
N LEU A 268 10.71 -5.48 -0.22
CA LEU A 268 11.96 -4.83 0.13
C LEU A 268 12.55 -4.17 -1.11
N ARG A 269 13.11 -2.98 -0.96
CA ARG A 269 13.81 -2.27 -2.03
C ARG A 269 15.29 -2.55 -1.97
N LYS A 270 15.90 -2.80 -3.13
CA LYS A 270 17.34 -2.96 -3.24
C LYS A 270 18.06 -1.65 -2.91
N TYR A 271 19.14 -1.74 -2.15
CA TYR A 271 19.98 -0.60 -1.83
C TYR A 271 20.47 0.10 -3.09
N GLN A 272 20.31 1.42 -3.12
CA GLN A 272 20.84 2.31 -4.13
C GLN A 272 21.47 3.54 -3.44
N ALA A 273 22.65 3.93 -3.90
CA ALA A 273 23.39 5.05 -3.29
C ALA A 273 22.68 6.42 -3.39
N ASN A 274 21.76 6.58 -4.33
CA ASN A 274 20.92 7.79 -4.50
C ASN A 274 19.62 7.77 -3.67
N CYS A 275 19.36 6.70 -2.92
CA CYS A 275 18.20 6.56 -2.05
C CYS A 275 18.59 6.95 -0.62
N SER A 276 18.20 8.14 -0.15
CA SER A 276 18.51 8.63 1.20
C SER A 276 17.95 7.74 2.30
N PHE A 277 16.73 7.22 2.13
CA PHE A 277 16.13 6.29 3.09
C PHE A 277 16.92 4.95 3.13
N CYS A 278 17.35 4.46 1.96
CA CYS A 278 18.20 3.26 1.90
C CYS A 278 19.53 3.47 2.63
N GLN A 279 20.18 4.63 2.46
CA GLN A 279 21.41 4.97 3.17
C GLN A 279 21.18 5.03 4.69
N PHE A 280 20.04 5.61 5.10
CA PHE A 280 19.69 5.69 6.52
C PHE A 280 19.59 4.30 7.15
N ILE A 281 18.83 3.37 6.54
CA ILE A 281 18.70 1.98 7.03
C ILE A 281 20.01 1.19 6.91
N HIS A 282 20.79 1.42 5.84
CA HIS A 282 22.08 0.75 5.63
C HIS A 282 23.07 1.02 6.76
N ASN A 283 23.09 2.24 7.30
CA ASN A 283 24.02 2.68 8.34
C ASN A 283 23.61 2.28 9.77
N THR A 284 22.54 1.49 9.92
CA THR A 284 22.05 1.07 11.24
C THR A 284 22.67 -0.26 11.67
N GLU A 285 22.82 -0.44 12.97
CA GLU A 285 23.35 -1.64 13.61
C GLU A 285 22.47 -2.09 14.76
N GLU A 286 22.71 -3.31 15.25
CA GLU A 286 21.94 -3.90 16.35
C GLU A 286 21.91 -3.06 17.65
N PHE A 287 22.93 -2.23 17.92
CA PHE A 287 22.99 -1.33 19.07
C PHE A 287 22.58 0.11 18.74
N ASN A 288 22.29 0.39 17.47
CA ASN A 288 21.82 1.67 16.98
C ASN A 288 20.68 1.45 15.99
N PRO A 289 19.48 1.07 16.49
CA PRO A 289 18.32 0.79 15.63
C PRO A 289 17.87 2.05 14.88
N PRO A 290 17.31 1.91 13.66
CA PRO A 290 16.80 3.04 12.90
C PRO A 290 15.59 3.67 13.60
N LEU A 291 15.59 5.00 13.74
CA LEU A 291 14.46 5.76 14.29
C LEU A 291 13.88 6.63 13.17
N LEU A 292 12.66 6.35 12.75
CA LEU A 292 12.01 7.13 11.70
C LEU A 292 11.49 8.47 12.24
N GLY A 293 11.39 9.46 11.36
CA GLY A 293 10.77 10.74 11.68
C GLY A 293 9.27 10.59 11.92
N ALA A 294 8.71 11.44 12.78
CA ALA A 294 7.27 11.50 13.00
C ALA A 294 6.53 11.80 11.69
N LYS A 295 5.48 11.05 11.41
CA LYS A 295 4.57 11.28 10.29
C LYS A 295 3.23 11.75 10.83
N THR A 296 2.57 12.60 10.07
CA THR A 296 1.19 13.00 10.36
C THR A 296 0.28 11.78 10.19
N GLU A 297 -0.53 11.50 11.20
CA GLU A 297 -1.62 10.55 11.09
C GLU A 297 -2.84 11.25 10.50
N TYR A 298 -3.44 10.65 9.50
CA TYR A 298 -4.61 11.18 8.82
C TYR A 298 -5.84 10.38 9.25
N GLN A 299 -6.92 11.08 9.50
CA GLN A 299 -8.22 10.43 9.69
C GLN A 299 -8.62 9.72 8.40
N VAL A 300 -9.11 8.48 8.52
CA VAL A 300 -9.64 7.76 7.38
C VAL A 300 -11.02 8.28 7.04
N ILE A 301 -11.17 8.84 5.85
CA ILE A 301 -12.45 9.29 5.31
C ILE A 301 -12.70 8.48 4.05
N LEU A 302 -13.73 7.63 4.10
CA LEU A 302 -14.15 6.81 2.98
C LEU A 302 -15.03 7.63 2.05
N ARG A 303 -14.40 8.23 1.04
CA ARG A 303 -15.04 9.00 -0.04
C ARG A 303 -14.31 8.79 -1.34
N SER A 304 -15.02 9.04 -2.47
CA SER A 304 -14.42 9.04 -3.80
C SER A 304 -13.94 7.66 -4.25
N GLU A 305 -13.07 7.63 -5.22
CA GLU A 305 -12.62 6.41 -5.92
C GLU A 305 -11.16 6.07 -5.59
N TRP A 306 -10.92 4.79 -5.36
CA TRP A 306 -9.62 4.24 -4.99
C TRP A 306 -9.30 3.02 -5.85
N VAL A 307 -8.06 2.89 -6.30
CA VAL A 307 -7.64 1.80 -7.19
C VAL A 307 -6.33 1.18 -6.74
N SER A 308 -6.14 -0.12 -6.99
CA SER A 308 -4.89 -0.81 -6.69
C SER A 308 -3.67 -0.11 -7.28
N THR A 309 -2.59 -0.08 -6.52
CA THR A 309 -1.29 0.45 -6.96
C THR A 309 -0.46 -0.58 -7.72
N LYS A 310 -0.81 -1.86 -7.59
CA LYS A 310 -0.14 -2.99 -8.26
C LYS A 310 -1.04 -4.21 -8.33
N CYS A 311 -0.62 -5.21 -9.11
CA CYS A 311 -1.19 -6.54 -9.11
C CYS A 311 -0.97 -7.20 -7.75
N GLU A 312 -2.03 -7.58 -7.05
CA GLU A 312 -1.99 -8.14 -5.71
C GLU A 312 -2.11 -9.66 -5.74
N VAL A 313 -1.36 -10.34 -4.89
CA VAL A 313 -1.40 -11.81 -4.80
C VAL A 313 -2.46 -12.22 -3.79
N ARG A 314 -3.31 -13.16 -4.18
CA ARG A 314 -4.31 -13.82 -3.33
C ARG A 314 -4.18 -15.33 -3.53
N LYS A 315 -4.07 -16.08 -2.45
CA LYS A 315 -3.95 -17.55 -2.43
C LYS A 315 -3.74 -18.26 -3.80
N VAL A 316 -4.72 -18.21 -4.68
CA VAL A 316 -4.75 -18.90 -5.99
C VAL A 316 -4.88 -17.94 -7.18
N HIS A 317 -5.18 -16.66 -6.95
CA HIS A 317 -5.42 -15.67 -7.99
C HIS A 317 -4.64 -14.40 -7.72
N PHE A 318 -4.53 -13.60 -8.75
CA PHE A 318 -4.04 -12.23 -8.66
C PHE A 318 -5.23 -11.30 -8.81
N VAL A 319 -5.20 -10.15 -8.13
CA VAL A 319 -6.35 -9.26 -8.10
C VAL A 319 -5.94 -7.80 -8.27
N THR A 320 -6.75 -7.05 -8.98
CA THR A 320 -6.77 -5.58 -8.90
C THR A 320 -8.14 -5.13 -8.40
N ARG A 321 -8.17 -4.06 -7.64
CA ARG A 321 -9.39 -3.54 -7.00
C ARG A 321 -9.66 -2.11 -7.43
N HIS A 322 -10.93 -1.79 -7.57
CA HIS A 322 -11.42 -0.43 -7.72
C HIS A 322 -12.60 -0.27 -6.76
N LEU A 323 -12.45 0.60 -5.76
CA LEU A 323 -13.44 0.86 -4.72
C LEU A 323 -13.99 2.26 -4.89
N VAL A 324 -15.31 2.41 -4.73
CA VAL A 324 -16.03 3.67 -4.77
C VAL A 324 -16.80 3.83 -3.47
N PHE A 325 -16.52 4.89 -2.73
CA PHE A 325 -17.21 5.22 -1.48
C PHE A 325 -18.07 6.46 -1.66
N HIS A 326 -19.34 6.37 -1.22
CA HIS A 326 -20.32 7.44 -1.30
C HIS A 326 -20.54 8.11 0.05
N ASN A 327 -21.05 9.33 0.05
CA ASN A 327 -21.27 10.12 1.28
C ASN A 327 -22.37 9.58 2.20
N ASN A 328 -23.16 8.61 1.74
CA ASN A 328 -24.31 8.01 2.44
C ASN A 328 -23.98 6.63 3.05
N PHE A 329 -22.71 6.36 3.33
CA PHE A 329 -22.22 5.07 3.85
C PHE A 329 -22.49 3.87 2.93
N THR A 330 -22.72 4.10 1.64
CA THR A 330 -22.76 3.04 0.64
C THR A 330 -21.42 2.96 -0.08
N TRP A 331 -21.10 1.77 -0.57
CA TRP A 331 -19.89 1.54 -1.34
C TRP A 331 -20.14 0.58 -2.50
N GLU A 332 -19.28 0.68 -3.49
CA GLU A 332 -19.19 -0.23 -4.62
C GLU A 332 -17.77 -0.75 -4.76
N GLY A 333 -17.64 -2.02 -5.09
CA GLY A 333 -16.33 -2.65 -5.27
C GLY A 333 -16.27 -3.42 -6.58
N TYR A 334 -15.20 -3.20 -7.33
CA TYR A 334 -14.86 -3.97 -8.53
C TYR A 334 -13.56 -4.73 -8.24
N PHE A 335 -13.63 -6.07 -8.34
CA PHE A 335 -12.50 -6.96 -8.11
C PHE A 335 -12.25 -7.73 -9.39
N PHE A 336 -11.07 -7.55 -9.99
CA PHE A 336 -10.68 -8.23 -11.22
C PHE A 336 -9.66 -9.31 -10.89
N TYR A 337 -9.97 -10.56 -11.21
CA TYR A 337 -9.17 -11.74 -10.89
C TYR A 337 -8.43 -12.24 -12.11
N TYR A 338 -7.14 -12.61 -11.93
CA TYR A 338 -6.21 -13.00 -12.99
C TYR A 338 -5.51 -14.31 -12.64
N LEU A 339 -4.99 -15.00 -13.68
CA LEU A 339 -4.19 -16.23 -13.54
C LEU A 339 -2.72 -15.96 -13.31
N ASP A 340 -2.23 -14.75 -13.67
CA ASP A 340 -0.82 -14.43 -13.72
C ASP A 340 -0.47 -13.25 -12.80
N PRO A 341 0.77 -13.20 -12.30
CA PRO A 341 1.22 -12.17 -11.36
C PRO A 341 1.35 -10.77 -11.98
N MET A 342 1.19 -10.65 -13.30
CA MET A 342 1.24 -9.39 -14.02
C MET A 342 -0.16 -8.86 -14.33
N CYS A 343 -1.23 -9.54 -13.85
CA CYS A 343 -2.62 -9.18 -14.07
C CYS A 343 -3.00 -9.00 -15.57
N GLN A 344 -2.44 -9.85 -16.45
CA GLN A 344 -2.68 -9.78 -17.90
C GLN A 344 -3.74 -10.76 -18.39
N HIS A 345 -3.95 -11.89 -17.69
CA HIS A 345 -4.86 -12.95 -18.10
C HIS A 345 -6.10 -13.00 -17.20
N PRO A 346 -7.15 -12.23 -17.51
CA PRO A 346 -8.34 -12.15 -16.68
C PRO A 346 -9.12 -13.49 -16.67
N VAL A 347 -9.66 -13.82 -15.50
CA VAL A 347 -10.50 -15.02 -15.29
C VAL A 347 -11.95 -14.63 -15.13
N TYR A 348 -12.23 -13.78 -14.17
CA TYR A 348 -13.55 -13.21 -13.88
C TYR A 348 -13.40 -11.90 -13.12
N SER A 349 -14.46 -11.11 -13.10
CA SER A 349 -14.58 -9.98 -12.20
C SER A 349 -15.81 -10.10 -11.33
N ILE A 350 -15.73 -9.51 -10.15
CA ILE A 350 -16.84 -9.39 -9.20
C ILE A 350 -17.14 -7.90 -9.03
N TYR A 351 -18.39 -7.54 -9.17
CA TYR A 351 -18.93 -6.26 -8.81
C TYR A 351 -19.85 -6.40 -7.61
N VAL A 352 -19.67 -5.56 -6.60
CA VAL A 352 -20.46 -5.61 -5.36
C VAL A 352 -21.01 -4.24 -5.00
N LYS A 353 -22.14 -4.27 -4.30
CA LYS A 353 -22.71 -3.08 -3.62
C LYS A 353 -23.02 -3.43 -2.18
N GLY A 354 -22.83 -2.42 -1.33
CA GLY A 354 -23.05 -2.61 0.09
C GLY A 354 -23.06 -1.32 0.88
N THR A 355 -22.99 -1.49 2.19
CA THR A 355 -22.91 -0.40 3.17
C THR A 355 -21.70 -0.61 4.06
N HIS A 356 -21.21 0.46 4.67
CA HIS A 356 -20.18 0.38 5.70
C HIS A 356 -20.61 1.17 6.94
N SER A 357 -20.04 0.82 8.09
CA SER A 357 -20.24 1.53 9.35
C SER A 357 -19.48 2.85 9.36
N ASP A 358 -19.73 3.67 10.38
CA ASP A 358 -18.79 4.71 10.78
C ASP A 358 -17.47 4.09 11.22
N GLY A 359 -16.36 4.80 10.92
CA GLY A 359 -15.04 4.34 11.33
C GLY A 359 -14.80 4.57 12.82
N THR A 360 -14.30 3.54 13.50
CA THR A 360 -13.86 3.61 14.89
C THR A 360 -12.34 3.44 14.97
N ARG A 361 -11.69 4.20 15.86
CA ARG A 361 -10.24 4.06 16.04
C ARG A 361 -9.91 2.65 16.56
N SER A 362 -8.95 1.99 15.91
CA SER A 362 -8.50 0.68 16.36
C SER A 362 -7.74 0.78 17.68
N GLU A 363 -8.11 -0.07 18.63
CA GLU A 363 -7.38 -0.24 19.89
C GLU A 363 -6.18 -1.19 19.71
N ALA A 364 -6.29 -2.14 18.78
CA ALA A 364 -5.27 -3.15 18.54
C ALA A 364 -4.14 -2.60 17.64
N VAL A 365 -4.47 -1.85 16.58
CA VAL A 365 -3.50 -1.36 15.60
C VAL A 365 -3.42 0.15 15.65
N MET A 366 -2.36 0.66 16.22
CA MET A 366 -2.10 2.10 16.35
C MET A 366 -2.18 2.80 14.98
N GLY A 367 -2.94 3.91 14.90
CA GLY A 367 -3.18 4.66 13.66
C GLY A 367 -4.15 3.99 12.68
N GLY A 368 -4.75 2.85 13.04
CA GLY A 368 -5.79 2.17 12.29
C GLY A 368 -7.19 2.68 12.62
N THR A 369 -8.10 2.54 11.66
CA THR A 369 -9.54 2.79 11.81
C THR A 369 -10.28 1.52 11.38
N GLU A 370 -11.16 1.03 12.23
CA GLU A 370 -11.95 -0.18 12.01
C GLU A 370 -13.31 0.16 11.42
N PHE A 371 -13.74 -0.65 10.47
CA PHE A 371 -15.03 -0.55 9.79
C PHE A 371 -15.67 -1.93 9.70
N GLU A 372 -16.99 -1.95 9.66
CA GLU A 372 -17.78 -3.10 9.28
C GLU A 372 -18.32 -2.87 7.87
N PHE A 373 -18.01 -3.75 6.92
CA PHE A 373 -18.50 -3.72 5.56
C PHE A 373 -19.55 -4.81 5.37
N VAL A 374 -20.71 -4.42 4.84
CA VAL A 374 -21.78 -5.35 4.48
C VAL A 374 -21.97 -5.33 2.98
N THR A 375 -21.81 -6.47 2.34
CA THR A 375 -22.09 -6.68 0.91
C THR A 375 -23.49 -7.26 0.77
N ASN A 376 -24.37 -6.53 0.08
CA ASN A 376 -25.77 -6.90 -0.09
C ASN A 376 -26.09 -7.43 -1.49
N GLN A 377 -25.40 -6.95 -2.51
CA GLN A 377 -25.62 -7.29 -3.91
C GLN A 377 -24.30 -7.62 -4.59
N MET A 378 -24.33 -8.60 -5.50
CA MET A 378 -23.16 -9.05 -6.21
C MET A 378 -23.46 -9.52 -7.62
N TRP A 379 -22.57 -9.15 -8.54
CA TRP A 379 -22.54 -9.62 -9.93
C TRP A 379 -21.21 -10.26 -10.23
N ILE A 380 -21.22 -11.35 -10.98
CA ILE A 380 -20.02 -12.03 -11.46
C ILE A 380 -20.00 -11.97 -12.97
N THR A 381 -18.84 -11.62 -13.53
CA THR A 381 -18.61 -11.59 -14.98
C THR A 381 -17.46 -12.51 -15.32
N PRO A 382 -17.69 -13.70 -15.92
CA PRO A 382 -16.60 -14.55 -16.38
C PRO A 382 -15.91 -13.93 -17.59
N GLN A 383 -14.58 -13.98 -17.62
CA GLN A 383 -13.76 -13.31 -18.65
C GLN A 383 -12.95 -14.30 -19.49
N ASN A 384 -13.05 -15.61 -19.21
CA ASN A 384 -12.48 -16.65 -20.05
C ASN A 384 -13.41 -17.87 -20.17
N VAL A 385 -13.15 -18.70 -21.18
CA VAL A 385 -13.98 -19.87 -21.51
C VAL A 385 -13.97 -20.90 -20.38
N MET A 386 -12.83 -21.16 -19.76
CA MET A 386 -12.72 -22.15 -18.68
C MET A 386 -13.58 -21.76 -17.47
N GLN A 387 -13.64 -20.47 -17.15
CA GLN A 387 -14.50 -19.99 -16.07
C GLN A 387 -15.99 -20.09 -16.42
N VAL A 388 -16.37 -19.81 -17.68
CA VAL A 388 -17.72 -20.01 -18.17
C VAL A 388 -18.15 -21.50 -18.05
N GLU A 389 -17.28 -22.40 -18.47
CA GLU A 389 -17.53 -23.84 -18.34
C GLU A 389 -17.66 -24.30 -16.88
N LYS A 390 -16.75 -23.79 -16.01
CA LYS A 390 -16.79 -24.06 -14.57
C LYS A 390 -18.11 -23.61 -13.94
N LEU A 391 -18.59 -22.41 -14.28
CA LEU A 391 -19.84 -21.87 -13.74
C LEU A 391 -21.08 -22.60 -14.31
N ASN A 392 -21.09 -22.96 -15.59
CA ASN A 392 -22.19 -23.67 -16.23
C ASN A 392 -22.31 -25.14 -15.79
N ASN A 393 -21.17 -25.74 -15.41
CA ASN A 393 -21.15 -27.15 -14.94
C ASN A 393 -21.55 -27.28 -13.47
N ASN A 394 -21.52 -26.21 -12.69
CA ASN A 394 -21.99 -26.14 -11.32
C ASN A 394 -23.51 -25.91 -11.32
N GLN A 395 -24.28 -26.96 -11.04
CA GLN A 395 -25.74 -26.93 -11.15
C GLN A 395 -26.45 -26.23 -9.99
N ASP A 396 -25.76 -25.98 -8.87
CA ASP A 396 -26.36 -25.47 -7.65
C ASP A 396 -25.67 -24.20 -7.14
N ASP A 397 -26.48 -23.24 -6.72
CA ASP A 397 -26.08 -22.07 -5.92
C ASP A 397 -25.18 -21.01 -6.59
N CYS A 398 -25.33 -20.79 -7.91
CA CYS A 398 -24.60 -19.70 -8.59
C CYS A 398 -25.41 -19.14 -9.77
N ALA A 399 -26.33 -18.22 -9.50
CA ALA A 399 -27.27 -17.67 -10.48
C ALA A 399 -28.06 -18.78 -11.22
N ARG A 400 -28.28 -18.59 -12.53
CA ARG A 400 -29.01 -19.59 -13.36
C ARG A 400 -28.01 -20.50 -14.06
N ALA A 401 -28.02 -21.79 -13.70
CA ALA A 401 -27.18 -22.80 -14.34
C ALA A 401 -27.36 -22.83 -15.87
N GLY A 402 -26.25 -22.99 -16.60
CA GLY A 402 -26.25 -23.09 -18.06
C GLY A 402 -26.46 -21.73 -18.80
N SER A 403 -26.57 -20.62 -18.08
CA SER A 403 -26.79 -19.28 -18.68
C SER A 403 -25.55 -18.40 -18.74
N TRP A 404 -24.43 -18.85 -18.20
CA TRP A 404 -23.19 -18.07 -18.16
C TRP A 404 -22.57 -17.93 -19.55
N THR A 405 -22.27 -16.67 -19.90
CA THR A 405 -21.59 -16.31 -21.15
C THR A 405 -20.42 -15.39 -20.86
N ILE A 406 -19.43 -15.41 -21.75
CA ILE A 406 -18.19 -14.62 -21.55
C ILE A 406 -18.50 -13.11 -21.61
N ASN A 407 -17.93 -12.34 -20.68
CA ASN A 407 -18.08 -10.89 -20.54
C ASN A 407 -19.51 -10.40 -20.25
N GLU A 408 -20.43 -11.29 -19.88
CA GLU A 408 -21.78 -10.90 -19.47
C GLU A 408 -21.93 -11.03 -17.94
N PRO A 409 -22.29 -9.93 -17.23
CA PRO A 409 -22.50 -9.97 -15.80
C PRO A 409 -23.80 -10.69 -15.44
N GLN A 410 -23.75 -11.56 -14.45
CA GLN A 410 -24.94 -12.14 -13.83
C GLN A 410 -25.00 -11.84 -12.35
N GLU A 411 -26.20 -11.46 -11.89
CA GLU A 411 -26.46 -11.23 -10.47
C GLU A 411 -26.61 -12.55 -9.72
N VAL A 412 -25.88 -12.68 -8.61
CA VAL A 412 -25.86 -13.87 -7.74
C VAL A 412 -26.49 -13.61 -6.38
N THR A 413 -27.14 -12.46 -6.19
CA THR A 413 -27.79 -12.10 -4.92
C THR A 413 -28.94 -13.06 -4.59
N SER A 414 -29.73 -13.45 -5.59
CA SER A 414 -30.87 -14.35 -5.43
C SER A 414 -30.50 -15.78 -5.04
N THR A 415 -29.25 -16.21 -5.30
CA THR A 415 -28.72 -17.51 -4.93
C THR A 415 -27.83 -17.44 -3.66
N ASN A 416 -27.91 -16.36 -2.90
CA ASN A 416 -27.06 -16.10 -1.74
C ASN A 416 -25.57 -16.23 -2.03
N GLY A 417 -25.15 -15.80 -3.22
CA GLY A 417 -23.76 -15.86 -3.68
C GLY A 417 -23.52 -16.88 -4.78
N CYS A 418 -22.30 -17.43 -4.79
CA CYS A 418 -21.85 -18.41 -5.78
C CYS A 418 -20.83 -19.38 -5.13
N ALA A 419 -21.28 -20.56 -4.77
CA ALA A 419 -20.44 -21.59 -4.13
C ALA A 419 -19.28 -22.03 -5.03
N ALA A 420 -19.46 -22.02 -6.37
CA ALA A 420 -18.43 -22.38 -7.34
C ALA A 420 -17.13 -21.56 -7.23
N ILE A 421 -17.22 -20.33 -6.71
CA ILE A 421 -16.06 -19.45 -6.48
C ILE A 421 -15.87 -19.09 -5.00
N GLY A 422 -16.61 -19.77 -4.10
CA GLY A 422 -16.45 -19.62 -2.66
C GLY A 422 -17.01 -18.29 -2.10
N VAL A 423 -18.07 -17.76 -2.71
CA VAL A 423 -18.68 -16.48 -2.28
C VAL A 423 -20.08 -16.73 -1.73
N THR A 424 -20.36 -16.16 -0.55
CA THR A 424 -21.67 -16.20 0.12
C THR A 424 -22.23 -14.80 0.37
N LEU A 425 -23.56 -14.64 0.35
CA LEU A 425 -24.27 -13.41 0.62
C LEU A 425 -25.42 -13.63 1.63
N PRO A 426 -25.78 -12.64 2.46
CA PRO A 426 -25.04 -11.41 2.68
C PRO A 426 -23.66 -11.71 3.28
N HIS A 427 -22.65 -10.89 2.95
CA HIS A 427 -21.31 -11.02 3.49
C HIS A 427 -20.98 -9.81 4.33
N THR A 428 -20.60 -10.06 5.58
CA THR A 428 -20.12 -9.03 6.49
C THR A 428 -18.64 -9.25 6.73
N GLU A 429 -17.85 -8.19 6.64
CA GLU A 429 -16.41 -8.24 6.76
C GLU A 429 -15.91 -7.11 7.68
N MET A 430 -15.13 -7.49 8.69
CA MET A 430 -14.42 -6.53 9.52
C MET A 430 -13.16 -6.07 8.80
N GLU A 431 -13.02 -4.77 8.63
CA GLU A 431 -11.92 -4.12 7.90
C GLU A 431 -11.13 -3.18 8.81
N LEU A 432 -9.82 -3.15 8.57
CA LEU A 432 -8.90 -2.19 9.18
C LEU A 432 -8.38 -1.27 8.09
N MET A 433 -8.52 0.04 8.26
CA MET A 433 -8.05 0.99 7.26
C MET A 433 -7.11 2.03 7.85
N ARG A 434 -6.17 2.50 7.03
CA ARG A 434 -5.26 3.60 7.35
C ARG A 434 -4.99 4.45 6.12
N MET A 435 -4.89 5.75 6.30
CA MET A 435 -4.55 6.69 5.25
C MET A 435 -3.14 7.27 5.45
N GLU A 436 -2.36 7.31 4.38
CA GLU A 436 -1.03 7.94 4.35
C GLU A 436 -0.87 8.79 3.08
N LEU A 437 0.07 9.72 3.10
CA LEU A 437 0.54 10.36 1.87
C LEU A 437 1.73 9.57 1.29
N GLY A 438 1.57 9.15 0.06
CA GLY A 438 2.63 8.54 -0.73
C GLY A 438 3.59 9.56 -1.33
N VAL A 439 4.47 9.09 -2.20
CA VAL A 439 5.40 9.94 -2.94
C VAL A 439 4.63 10.96 -3.78
N GLY A 440 5.06 12.23 -3.73
CA GLY A 440 4.37 13.32 -4.42
C GLY A 440 3.07 13.78 -3.77
N GLY A 441 2.80 13.40 -2.50
CA GLY A 441 1.63 13.84 -1.75
C GLY A 441 0.31 13.18 -2.17
N LYS A 442 0.36 12.08 -2.93
CA LYS A 442 -0.83 11.32 -3.33
C LYS A 442 -1.38 10.53 -2.16
N PRO A 443 -2.68 10.63 -1.84
CA PRO A 443 -3.28 9.83 -0.78
C PRO A 443 -3.26 8.33 -1.13
N LEU A 444 -2.87 7.53 -0.14
CA LEU A 444 -2.87 6.08 -0.17
C LEU A 444 -3.80 5.55 0.93
N LEU A 445 -4.69 4.64 0.57
CA LEU A 445 -5.58 3.95 1.49
C LEU A 445 -5.10 2.51 1.66
N PHE A 446 -4.69 2.17 2.87
CA PHE A 446 -4.32 0.81 3.24
C PHE A 446 -5.54 0.08 3.79
N ASN A 447 -5.85 -1.08 3.21
CA ASN A 447 -6.87 -2.00 3.72
C ASN A 447 -6.22 -3.09 4.55
N GLY A 448 -6.95 -3.65 5.50
CA GLY A 448 -6.53 -4.75 6.33
C GLY A 448 -6.18 -6.01 5.54
N LEU A 449 -5.18 -6.74 5.99
CA LEU A 449 -4.89 -8.07 5.48
C LEU A 449 -5.78 -9.08 6.21
N GLN A 450 -6.71 -9.66 5.49
CA GLN A 450 -7.60 -10.67 6.04
C GLN A 450 -6.86 -11.89 6.58
N SER A 451 -7.47 -12.59 7.53
CA SER A 451 -6.84 -13.75 8.16
C SER A 451 -6.41 -14.81 7.14
N THR A 452 -5.22 -15.36 7.34
CA THR A 452 -4.74 -16.53 6.61
C THR A 452 -5.45 -17.82 7.05
N ASP A 453 -6.08 -17.78 8.23
CA ASP A 453 -7.01 -18.82 8.68
C ASP A 453 -8.39 -18.57 8.05
N GLU A 454 -8.87 -19.54 7.29
CA GLU A 454 -10.12 -19.44 6.53
C GLU A 454 -11.35 -19.30 7.41
N GLU A 455 -11.32 -19.90 8.61
CA GLU A 455 -12.43 -19.84 9.57
C GLU A 455 -12.56 -18.45 10.21
N LEU A 456 -11.48 -17.67 10.23
CA LEU A 456 -11.44 -16.33 10.84
C LEU A 456 -11.59 -15.18 9.82
N GLN A 457 -11.65 -15.51 8.51
CA GLN A 457 -11.77 -14.48 7.46
C GLN A 457 -13.08 -13.70 7.59
N GLY A 458 -12.95 -12.36 7.57
CA GLY A 458 -14.07 -11.43 7.71
C GLY A 458 -14.65 -11.32 9.13
N LEU A 459 -14.37 -12.28 10.03
CA LEU A 459 -14.93 -12.34 11.38
C LEU A 459 -14.09 -11.55 12.40
N VAL A 460 -12.80 -11.44 12.17
CA VAL A 460 -11.86 -10.73 13.05
C VAL A 460 -11.30 -9.51 12.37
N VAL A 461 -11.10 -8.45 13.15
CA VAL A 461 -10.44 -7.25 12.65
C VAL A 461 -9.00 -7.60 12.27
N PRO A 462 -8.56 -7.25 11.04
CA PRO A 462 -7.18 -7.44 10.64
C PRO A 462 -6.19 -6.69 11.53
N THR A 463 -5.00 -7.25 11.71
CA THR A 463 -3.94 -6.61 12.50
C THR A 463 -2.74 -6.14 11.67
N SER A 464 -2.87 -6.18 10.34
CA SER A 464 -1.88 -5.73 9.36
C SER A 464 -2.54 -5.25 8.09
N TYR A 465 -1.73 -4.75 7.14
CA TYR A 465 -2.25 -4.14 5.92
C TYR A 465 -1.78 -4.86 4.66
N GLN A 466 -2.63 -4.81 3.64
CA GLN A 466 -2.34 -5.20 2.26
C GLN A 466 -1.59 -4.06 1.53
N SER A 467 -1.29 -4.29 0.23
CA SER A 467 -0.84 -3.23 -0.66
C SER A 467 -1.89 -2.10 -0.72
N PRO A 468 -1.45 -0.83 -0.67
CA PRO A 468 -2.38 0.28 -0.63
C PRO A 468 -3.11 0.48 -1.96
N LEU A 469 -4.28 1.09 -1.87
CA LEU A 469 -4.97 1.70 -2.98
C LEU A 469 -4.52 3.16 -3.11
N MET A 470 -4.47 3.68 -4.33
CA MET A 470 -4.25 5.11 -4.58
C MET A 470 -5.58 5.81 -4.86
N HIS A 471 -5.68 7.04 -4.43
CA HIS A 471 -6.82 7.90 -4.70
C HIS A 471 -6.84 8.31 -6.18
N CYS A 472 -7.99 8.18 -6.82
CA CYS A 472 -8.20 8.63 -8.19
C CYS A 472 -8.57 10.11 -8.18
N ALA A 473 -7.79 10.90 -8.85
CA ALA A 473 -7.80 12.35 -8.79
C ALA A 473 -9.19 13.04 -8.96
N GLY A 474 -9.29 14.19 -8.42
CA GLY A 474 -10.38 15.14 -8.47
C GLY A 474 -10.32 16.00 -7.22
N VAL A 475 -10.84 15.56 -6.12
CA VAL A 475 -10.78 16.24 -4.83
C VAL A 475 -9.82 15.45 -3.93
N ASN A 476 -8.79 16.11 -3.39
CA ASN A 476 -7.95 15.49 -2.39
C ASN A 476 -8.77 15.31 -1.11
N PRO A 477 -9.08 14.08 -0.66
CA PRO A 477 -9.90 13.85 0.51
C PRO A 477 -9.32 14.48 1.79
N LEU A 478 -8.01 14.81 1.80
CA LEU A 478 -7.34 15.46 2.91
C LEU A 478 -7.53 16.99 2.93
N ILE A 479 -7.92 17.61 1.82
CA ILE A 479 -8.17 19.06 1.77
C ILE A 479 -9.52 19.39 2.41
N ASP A 480 -10.52 18.53 2.27
CA ASP A 480 -11.84 18.74 2.88
C ASP A 480 -11.79 18.72 4.43
N ILE A 481 -10.82 18.03 5.02
CA ILE A 481 -10.66 17.98 6.49
C ILE A 481 -10.21 19.33 7.04
N THR A 482 -9.34 20.04 6.33
CA THR A 482 -8.85 21.37 6.78
C THR A 482 -9.92 22.45 6.64
N VAL A 483 -10.84 22.31 5.71
CA VAL A 483 -11.94 23.27 5.50
C VAL A 483 -13.06 23.05 6.53
N THR A 484 -13.39 21.79 6.88
CA THR A 484 -14.43 21.51 7.87
C THR A 484 -13.99 21.82 9.30
N SER A 485 -12.70 21.65 9.65
CA SER A 485 -12.19 22.05 10.97
C SER A 485 -12.11 23.57 11.16
N GLN A 486 -12.06 24.35 10.09
CA GLN A 486 -12.17 25.81 10.17
C GLN A 486 -13.63 26.32 10.21
N ALA A 487 -14.59 25.54 9.70
CA ALA A 487 -16.00 25.91 9.72
C ALA A 487 -16.70 25.67 11.06
N ASP A 488 -16.21 24.70 11.84
CA ASP A 488 -16.78 24.38 13.16
C ASP A 488 -16.27 25.29 14.29
N ASP A 489 -15.15 26.03 14.08
CA ASP A 489 -14.58 26.99 15.06
C ASP A 489 -15.15 28.41 14.93
N GLU A 490 -15.94 28.74 13.89
CA GLU A 490 -16.52 30.10 13.73
C GLU A 490 -17.79 30.34 14.57
N ASN A 491 -18.30 29.37 15.31
CA ASN A 491 -19.43 29.55 16.24
C ASN A 491 -19.05 29.77 17.71
N GLY A 492 -17.75 29.98 18.00
CA GLY A 492 -17.25 30.36 19.32
C GLY A 492 -16.75 31.80 19.33
N CYS A 493 -17.45 32.68 20.02
CA CYS A 493 -17.09 34.07 20.30
C CYS A 493 -15.59 34.32 20.48
N GLY A 494 -15.03 35.23 19.69
CA GLY A 494 -13.89 36.03 20.18
C GLY A 494 -12.65 36.08 19.34
N GLY A 495 -12.53 37.10 18.53
CA GLY A 495 -11.44 38.05 18.52
C GLY A 495 -10.02 37.62 18.13
N LEU A 496 -9.53 38.18 16.99
CA LEU A 496 -8.15 38.56 16.76
C LEU A 496 -7.09 37.47 16.46
N ALA A 497 -7.14 36.84 15.29
CA ALA A 497 -5.98 36.18 14.70
C ALA A 497 -5.73 36.41 13.19
N ALA A 498 -6.48 37.32 12.55
CA ALA A 498 -6.31 37.60 11.11
C ALA A 498 -5.30 38.73 10.78
N SER A 499 -4.48 39.17 11.76
CA SER A 499 -3.63 40.38 11.62
C SER A 499 -2.18 40.11 11.25
N HIS A 500 -1.65 38.91 11.38
CA HIS A 500 -0.21 38.70 11.20
C HIS A 500 0.26 38.39 9.75
N TYR A 501 -0.56 37.81 8.93
CA TYR A 501 -0.15 37.48 7.55
C TYR A 501 -0.28 38.67 6.57
N THR A 502 -1.24 39.56 6.79
CA THR A 502 -1.38 40.77 5.97
C THR A 502 -0.30 41.79 6.26
N LEU A 503 0.19 41.88 7.49
CA LEU A 503 1.28 42.79 7.87
C LEU A 503 2.64 42.35 7.29
N SER A 504 2.91 41.05 7.22
CA SER A 504 4.13 40.50 6.63
C SER A 504 4.23 40.72 5.13
N MET A 505 3.11 40.61 4.40
CA MET A 505 3.06 40.86 2.96
C MET A 505 3.17 42.33 2.62
N LEU A 506 2.63 43.22 3.45
CA LEU A 506 2.78 44.67 3.27
C LEU A 506 4.22 45.16 3.58
N LEU A 507 4.90 44.58 4.55
CA LEU A 507 6.30 44.87 4.85
C LEU A 507 7.25 44.38 3.76
N LEU A 508 7.00 43.21 3.16
CA LEU A 508 7.74 42.70 2.02
C LEU A 508 7.53 43.56 0.76
N ALA A 509 6.33 44.02 0.49
CA ALA A 509 6.03 44.92 -0.62
C ALA A 509 6.70 46.27 -0.43
N ALA A 510 6.69 46.82 0.79
CA ALA A 510 7.38 48.08 1.12
C ALA A 510 8.90 47.97 1.00
N TRP A 511 9.47 46.81 1.36
CA TRP A 511 10.91 46.56 1.24
C TRP A 511 11.36 46.42 -0.23
N LEU A 512 10.54 45.78 -1.07
CA LEU A 512 10.79 45.65 -2.51
C LEU A 512 10.73 47.00 -3.22
N VAL A 513 9.82 47.91 -2.82
CA VAL A 513 9.70 49.26 -3.39
C VAL A 513 10.88 50.15 -2.97
N LEU A 514 11.44 49.97 -1.77
CA LEU A 514 12.62 50.68 -1.31
C LEU A 514 13.91 50.15 -1.97
N TYR A 515 13.99 48.86 -2.27
CA TYR A 515 15.15 48.23 -2.93
C TYR A 515 15.25 48.58 -4.44
N LEU A 516 14.11 48.88 -5.09
CA LEU A 516 14.10 49.29 -6.51
C LEU A 516 14.28 50.81 -6.73
N ARG A 517 14.50 51.61 -5.66
CA ARG A 517 14.75 53.06 -5.72
C ARG A 517 16.19 53.47 -5.39
N HIS A 518 17.04 52.51 -5.16
CA HIS A 518 18.51 52.65 -5.10
C HIS A 518 19.13 51.75 -6.18
#